data_8e91a52b8736ac4bfd1f04da17ddf4bf
#
_entry.id   8e91a52b8736ac4bfd1f04da17ddf4bf
#
_cell.length_a   1.000
_cell.length_b   1.000
_cell.length_c   1.000
_cell.angle_alpha   90.00
_cell.angle_beta   90.00
_cell.angle_gamma   90.00
#
_symmetry.space_group_name_H-M   'P 1'
#
loop_
_entity.id
_entity.type
_entity.pdbx_description
1 polymer ?
#
loop_
_entity_poly.entity_id
_entity_poly.type
_entity_poly.pdbx_seq_one_letter_code
_entity_poly.pdbx_strand_id
1 'polypeptide(L)'
;MVLDKKTIAMASGANYAAFTTLFKDGSPQTHIMWVDTDGEYLLINTEIHRAKYLNTTNDKRVNVMIWKHDDTFKFVEVRGKVVDEIQGEEAFENIQSLSNKYWNKPYPFPVQTERIVLKIEAEREFFFNLKDEDFDF
;
A
#
# COMPACT_ATOMS: atom_id res chain seq x y z
N MET A 1 -8.42 11.86 -7.42
CA MET A 1 -7.43 12.87 -6.97
C MET A 1 -6.05 12.42 -7.39
N VAL A 2 -5.23 13.32 -7.90
CA VAL A 2 -3.86 13.00 -8.31
C VAL A 2 -2.96 12.94 -7.07
N LEU A 3 -2.16 11.88 -6.95
CA LEU A 3 -1.20 11.76 -5.87
C LEU A 3 -0.11 12.84 -5.94
N ASP A 4 0.25 13.38 -4.79
CA ASP A 4 1.41 14.27 -4.68
C ASP A 4 2.69 13.50 -5.07
N LYS A 5 3.63 14.20 -5.71
CA LYS A 5 4.92 13.58 -6.11
C LYS A 5 5.68 12.97 -4.95
N LYS A 6 5.56 13.54 -3.74
CA LYS A 6 6.19 12.98 -2.54
C LYS A 6 5.56 11.65 -2.14
N THR A 7 4.24 11.53 -2.25
CA THR A 7 3.54 10.27 -1.99
C THR A 7 3.96 9.19 -2.99
N ILE A 8 4.04 9.55 -4.27
CA ILE A 8 4.51 8.62 -5.31
C ILE A 8 5.93 8.16 -5.00
N ALA A 9 6.83 9.08 -4.62
CA ALA A 9 8.20 8.74 -4.27
C ALA A 9 8.28 7.84 -3.04
N MET A 10 7.46 8.10 -2.03
CA MET A 10 7.38 7.26 -0.82
C MET A 10 6.92 5.84 -1.14
N ALA A 11 5.88 5.71 -1.95
CA ALA A 11 5.33 4.41 -2.32
C ALA A 11 6.22 3.65 -3.30
N SER A 12 6.99 4.34 -4.13
CA SER A 12 7.92 3.72 -5.07
C SER A 12 9.18 3.19 -4.39
N GLY A 13 9.63 3.85 -3.32
CA GLY A 13 10.79 3.45 -2.55
C GLY A 13 10.51 2.27 -1.62
N ALA A 14 11.58 1.68 -1.08
CA ALA A 14 11.48 0.56 -0.13
C ALA A 14 11.11 1.06 1.27
N ASN A 15 9.99 1.76 1.37
CA ASN A 15 9.42 2.27 2.60
C ASN A 15 8.26 1.40 3.05
N TYR A 16 8.02 1.33 4.35
CA TYR A 16 6.93 0.50 4.87
C TYR A 16 5.65 1.31 5.03
N ALA A 17 4.54 0.61 4.97
CA ALA A 17 3.22 1.21 5.17
C ALA A 17 2.48 0.54 6.32
N ALA A 18 1.74 1.33 7.07
CA ALA A 18 0.72 0.84 7.99
C ALA A 18 -0.61 0.92 7.25
N PHE A 19 -1.21 -0.23 6.97
CA PHE A 19 -2.44 -0.35 6.20
C PHE A 19 -3.60 -0.67 7.14
N THR A 20 -4.59 0.23 7.19
CA THR A 20 -5.75 0.10 8.07
C THR A 20 -7.00 -0.15 7.24
N THR A 21 -7.73 -1.20 7.60
CA THR A 21 -9.04 -1.55 7.07
C THR A 21 -10.06 -1.62 8.21
N LEU A 22 -11.35 -1.68 7.89
CA LEU A 22 -12.42 -1.69 8.87
C LEU A 22 -13.17 -3.02 8.85
N PHE A 23 -13.36 -3.62 10.02
CA PHE A 23 -14.27 -4.74 10.19
C PHE A 23 -15.73 -4.27 10.04
N LYS A 24 -16.65 -5.24 9.94
CA LYS A 24 -18.08 -4.94 9.79
C LYS A 24 -18.66 -4.10 10.94
N ASP A 25 -18.12 -4.26 12.14
CA ASP A 25 -18.54 -3.48 13.31
C ASP A 25 -17.91 -2.07 13.36
N GLY A 26 -17.09 -1.72 12.35
CA GLY A 26 -16.41 -0.44 12.26
C GLY A 26 -15.08 -0.38 12.99
N SER A 27 -14.68 -1.45 13.69
CA SER A 27 -13.38 -1.46 14.37
C SER A 27 -12.23 -1.56 13.36
N PRO A 28 -11.12 -0.84 13.60
CA PRO A 28 -9.99 -0.86 12.68
C PRO A 28 -9.04 -2.02 12.92
N GLN A 29 -8.42 -2.50 11.83
CA GLN A 29 -7.30 -3.43 11.85
C GLN A 29 -6.14 -2.81 11.09
N THR A 30 -4.94 -2.80 11.68
CA THR A 30 -3.76 -2.20 11.06
C THR A 30 -2.63 -3.21 11.00
N HIS A 31 -2.06 -3.40 9.80
CA HIS A 31 -0.90 -4.23 9.59
C HIS A 31 0.18 -3.46 8.84
N ILE A 32 1.45 -3.79 9.13
CA ILE A 32 2.59 -3.30 8.33
C ILE A 32 2.62 -4.05 7.02
N MET A 33 2.73 -3.31 5.91
CA MET A 33 2.69 -3.86 4.56
C MET A 33 3.81 -3.27 3.70
N TRP A 34 4.17 -3.99 2.66
CA TRP A 34 4.83 -3.41 1.51
C TRP A 34 3.84 -2.57 0.72
N VAL A 35 4.31 -1.56 0.05
CA VAL A 35 3.48 -0.66 -0.73
C VAL A 35 4.09 -0.40 -2.09
N ASP A 36 3.25 -0.14 -3.08
CA ASP A 36 3.64 0.20 -4.43
C ASP A 36 2.71 1.29 -4.97
N THR A 37 3.00 1.76 -6.15
CA THR A 37 2.15 2.71 -6.87
C THR A 37 2.33 2.55 -8.37
N ASP A 38 1.29 2.86 -9.12
CA ASP A 38 1.35 2.99 -10.58
C ASP A 38 1.45 4.46 -11.02
N GLY A 39 1.62 5.39 -10.06
CA GLY A 39 1.67 6.82 -10.30
C GLY A 39 0.32 7.53 -10.15
N GLU A 40 -0.77 6.78 -10.11
CA GLU A 40 -2.12 7.30 -9.93
C GLU A 40 -2.78 6.78 -8.65
N TYR A 41 -2.57 5.50 -8.36
CA TYR A 41 -3.12 4.81 -7.19
C TYR A 41 -2.02 4.28 -6.30
N LEU A 42 -2.32 4.13 -5.02
CA LEU A 42 -1.51 3.28 -4.14
C LEU A 42 -1.93 1.82 -4.35
N LEU A 43 -0.96 0.92 -4.30
CA LEU A 43 -1.16 -0.50 -4.55
C LEU A 43 -0.74 -1.31 -3.33
N ILE A 44 -1.64 -2.14 -2.83
CA ILE A 44 -1.38 -3.08 -1.73
C ILE A 44 -1.65 -4.50 -2.22
N ASN A 45 -0.66 -5.37 -2.11
CA ASN A 45 -0.78 -6.77 -2.49
C ASN A 45 -1.08 -7.64 -1.27
N THR A 46 -2.09 -8.49 -1.37
CA THR A 46 -2.46 -9.42 -0.31
C THR A 46 -3.00 -10.73 -0.90
N GLU A 47 -3.59 -11.58 -0.08
CA GLU A 47 -4.28 -12.78 -0.54
C GLU A 47 -5.76 -12.72 -0.15
N ILE A 48 -6.61 -13.36 -0.96
CA ILE A 48 -8.05 -13.21 -0.83
C ILE A 48 -8.64 -13.80 0.45
N HIS A 49 -7.92 -14.70 1.15
CA HIS A 49 -8.39 -15.27 2.42
C HIS A 49 -8.10 -14.36 3.63
N ARG A 50 -7.31 -13.32 3.46
CA ARG A 50 -6.89 -12.48 4.60
C ARG A 50 -7.97 -11.50 5.01
N ALA A 51 -8.01 -11.20 6.31
CA ALA A 51 -9.01 -10.30 6.88
C ALA A 51 -9.02 -8.93 6.21
N LYS A 52 -7.84 -8.38 5.87
CA LYS A 52 -7.75 -7.07 5.21
C LYS A 52 -8.44 -7.05 3.84
N TYR A 53 -8.39 -8.16 3.10
CA TYR A 53 -9.11 -8.26 1.84
C TYR A 53 -10.63 -8.35 2.08
N LEU A 54 -11.04 -9.23 2.99
CA LEU A 54 -12.46 -9.39 3.33
C LEU A 54 -13.04 -8.07 3.86
N ASN A 55 -12.28 -7.35 4.66
CA ASN A 55 -12.69 -6.04 5.17
C ASN A 55 -12.97 -5.05 4.03
N THR A 56 -12.09 -5.00 3.02
CA THR A 56 -12.26 -4.06 1.90
C THR A 56 -13.35 -4.48 0.93
N THR A 57 -13.77 -5.75 0.90
CA THR A 57 -14.97 -6.13 0.14
C THR A 57 -16.24 -5.61 0.79
N ASN A 58 -16.22 -5.46 2.12
CA ASN A 58 -17.37 -4.99 2.90
C ASN A 58 -17.37 -3.47 3.08
N ASP A 59 -16.22 -2.86 3.31
CA ASP A 59 -16.06 -1.42 3.48
C ASP A 59 -14.80 -0.96 2.73
N LYS A 60 -14.99 -0.11 1.74
CA LYS A 60 -13.90 0.33 0.84
C LYS A 60 -12.96 1.34 1.48
N ARG A 61 -13.32 1.94 2.61
CA ARG A 61 -12.50 2.94 3.27
C ARG A 61 -11.22 2.32 3.84
N VAL A 62 -10.09 2.95 3.57
CA VAL A 62 -8.78 2.51 4.03
C VAL A 62 -7.93 3.70 4.43
N ASN A 63 -6.90 3.42 5.23
CA ASN A 63 -5.86 4.37 5.55
C ASN A 63 -4.50 3.73 5.29
N VAL A 64 -3.61 4.46 4.62
CA VAL A 64 -2.25 4.00 4.33
C VAL A 64 -1.28 5.06 4.82
N MET A 65 -0.49 4.74 5.86
CA MET A 65 0.57 5.61 6.32
C MET A 65 1.91 5.05 5.87
N ILE A 66 2.69 5.82 5.12
CA ILE A 66 3.99 5.40 4.59
C ILE A 66 5.06 6.26 5.26
N TRP A 67 6.02 5.63 5.93
CA TRP A 67 7.15 6.35 6.54
C TRP A 67 8.47 6.00 5.85
N LYS A 68 9.42 6.95 5.91
CA LYS A 68 10.75 6.70 5.37
C LYS A 68 11.44 5.61 6.20
N HIS A 69 12.02 4.64 5.52
CA HIS A 69 12.65 3.48 6.17
C HIS A 69 13.79 3.86 7.12
N ASP A 70 14.42 5.01 6.89
CA ASP A 70 15.56 5.51 7.69
C ASP A 70 15.16 6.61 8.69
N ASP A 71 13.91 7.09 8.65
CA ASP A 71 13.40 8.09 9.58
C ASP A 71 11.88 8.00 9.70
N THR A 72 11.41 7.34 10.76
CA THR A 72 9.97 7.11 10.99
C THR A 72 9.18 8.38 11.25
N PHE A 73 9.84 9.50 11.53
CA PHE A 73 9.20 10.80 11.73
C PHE A 73 9.11 11.62 10.44
N LYS A 74 9.32 10.98 9.31
CA LYS A 74 9.05 11.52 7.98
C LYS A 74 8.05 10.61 7.31
N PHE A 75 6.79 11.05 7.20
CA PHE A 75 5.74 10.18 6.68
C PHE A 75 4.64 10.95 5.95
N VAL A 76 3.87 10.20 5.18
CA VAL A 76 2.59 10.65 4.62
C VAL A 76 1.49 9.70 5.08
N GLU A 77 0.37 10.25 5.50
CA GLU A 77 -0.85 9.48 5.76
C GLU A 77 -1.82 9.73 4.63
N VAL A 78 -2.27 8.65 3.98
CA VAL A 78 -3.20 8.72 2.86
C VAL A 78 -4.52 8.09 3.30
N ARG A 79 -5.58 8.90 3.32
CA ARG A 79 -6.95 8.43 3.51
C ARG A 79 -7.57 8.24 2.16
N GLY A 80 -8.18 7.09 1.94
CA GLY A 80 -8.76 6.78 0.65
C GLY A 80 -9.70 5.61 0.69
N LYS A 81 -9.93 5.06 -0.48
CA LYS A 81 -10.80 3.90 -0.65
C LYS A 81 -10.28 2.99 -1.75
N VAL A 82 -10.58 1.71 -1.62
CA VAL A 82 -10.32 0.74 -2.67
C VAL A 82 -11.32 0.98 -3.80
N VAL A 83 -10.82 1.23 -5.01
CA VAL A 83 -11.65 1.53 -6.19
C VAL A 83 -11.56 0.44 -7.24
N ASP A 84 -10.54 -0.41 -7.19
CA ASP A 84 -10.36 -1.48 -8.16
C ASP A 84 -9.44 -2.56 -7.58
N GLU A 85 -9.37 -3.69 -8.27
CA GLU A 85 -8.54 -4.83 -7.89
C GLU A 85 -7.83 -5.38 -9.13
N ILE A 86 -6.59 -5.84 -8.94
CA ILE A 86 -5.84 -6.56 -9.97
C ILE A 86 -5.71 -8.00 -9.52
N GLN A 87 -6.08 -8.94 -10.39
CA GLN A 87 -6.08 -10.37 -10.10
C GLN A 87 -5.13 -11.11 -11.05
N GLY A 88 -4.96 -12.40 -10.77
CA GLY A 88 -4.26 -13.31 -11.64
C GLY A 88 -2.77 -13.05 -11.73
N GLU A 89 -2.23 -13.21 -12.92
CA GLU A 89 -0.78 -13.15 -13.17
C GLU A 89 -0.19 -11.79 -12.83
N GLU A 90 -0.89 -10.70 -13.12
CA GLU A 90 -0.41 -9.35 -12.76
C GLU A 90 -0.24 -9.19 -11.25
N ALA A 91 -1.15 -9.73 -10.44
CA ALA A 91 -1.03 -9.67 -8.98
C ALA A 91 0.16 -10.49 -8.49
N PHE A 92 0.42 -11.64 -9.12
CA PHE A 92 1.59 -12.46 -8.82
C PHE A 92 2.89 -11.74 -9.22
N GLU A 93 2.92 -11.13 -10.40
CA GLU A 93 4.07 -10.34 -10.85
C GLU A 93 4.34 -9.16 -9.92
N ASN A 94 3.29 -8.53 -9.39
CA ASN A 94 3.42 -7.43 -8.46
C ASN A 94 4.10 -7.87 -7.16
N ILE A 95 3.72 -9.03 -6.57
CA ILE A 95 4.39 -9.50 -5.34
C ILE A 95 5.85 -9.87 -5.61
N GLN A 96 6.17 -10.37 -6.80
CA GLN A 96 7.56 -10.63 -7.18
C GLN A 96 8.36 -9.32 -7.28
N SER A 97 7.78 -8.30 -7.90
CA SER A 97 8.39 -6.98 -8.01
C SER A 97 8.61 -6.34 -6.63
N LEU A 98 7.63 -6.45 -5.73
CA LEU A 98 7.74 -5.98 -4.36
C LEU A 98 8.84 -6.71 -3.58
N SER A 99 8.89 -8.03 -3.69
CA SER A 99 9.94 -8.82 -3.04
C SER A 99 11.33 -8.38 -3.53
N ASN A 100 11.46 -8.12 -4.82
CA ASN A 100 12.70 -7.64 -5.39
C ASN A 100 13.08 -6.25 -4.84
N LYS A 101 12.10 -5.37 -4.71
CA LYS A 101 12.31 -4.03 -4.16
C LYS A 101 12.75 -4.07 -2.69
N TYR A 102 12.07 -4.85 -1.85
CA TYR A 102 12.29 -4.85 -0.40
C TYR A 102 13.39 -5.84 0.03
N TRP A 103 13.49 -6.99 -0.62
CA TRP A 103 14.39 -8.08 -0.22
C TRP A 103 15.46 -8.43 -1.25
N ASN A 104 15.41 -7.84 -2.43
CA ASN A 104 16.33 -8.10 -3.52
C ASN A 104 16.40 -9.59 -3.91
N LYS A 105 15.26 -10.26 -3.90
CA LYS A 105 15.14 -11.68 -4.29
C LYS A 105 13.70 -12.01 -4.69
N PRO A 106 13.46 -13.14 -5.40
CA PRO A 106 12.11 -13.62 -5.67
C PRO A 106 11.33 -13.85 -4.38
N TYR A 107 10.00 -13.68 -4.45
CA TYR A 107 9.14 -13.91 -3.30
C TYR A 107 9.26 -15.37 -2.84
N PRO A 108 9.73 -15.62 -1.59
CA PRO A 108 10.11 -16.98 -1.17
C PRO A 108 8.96 -17.81 -0.64
N PHE A 109 7.78 -17.21 -0.42
CA PHE A 109 6.68 -17.92 0.20
C PHE A 109 5.68 -18.43 -0.85
N PRO A 110 5.03 -19.59 -0.60
CA PRO A 110 3.99 -20.08 -1.49
C PRO A 110 2.75 -19.20 -1.40
N VAL A 111 2.03 -19.10 -2.51
CA VAL A 111 0.69 -18.49 -2.54
C VAL A 111 -0.29 -19.53 -1.99
N GLN A 112 -0.98 -19.18 -0.90
CA GLN A 112 -1.90 -20.10 -0.22
C GLN A 112 -3.28 -20.14 -0.87
N THR A 113 -3.75 -19.00 -1.36
CA THR A 113 -5.02 -18.87 -2.05
C THR A 113 -4.80 -18.20 -3.40
N GLU A 114 -4.99 -16.90 -3.47
CA GLU A 114 -4.82 -16.13 -4.68
C GLU A 114 -4.31 -14.74 -4.32
N ARG A 115 -3.28 -14.28 -5.01
CA ARG A 115 -2.80 -12.90 -4.86
C ARG A 115 -3.76 -11.93 -5.49
N ILE A 116 -3.89 -10.76 -4.86
CA ILE A 116 -4.72 -9.67 -5.32
C ILE A 116 -4.05 -8.35 -4.99
N VAL A 117 -4.14 -7.40 -5.92
CA VAL A 117 -3.69 -6.03 -5.69
C VAL A 117 -4.89 -5.13 -5.48
N LEU A 118 -4.93 -4.45 -4.34
CA LEU A 118 -5.94 -3.45 -4.06
C LEU A 118 -5.45 -2.11 -4.61
N LYS A 119 -6.24 -1.49 -5.49
CA LYS A 119 -5.98 -0.15 -6.01
C LYS A 119 -6.70 0.87 -5.15
N ILE A 120 -5.93 1.76 -4.55
CA ILE A 120 -6.44 2.72 -3.57
C ILE A 120 -6.37 4.12 -4.18
N GLU A 121 -7.54 4.77 -4.25
CA GLU A 121 -7.65 6.17 -4.62
C GLU A 121 -7.50 7.03 -3.36
N ALA A 122 -6.55 7.98 -3.41
CA ALA A 122 -6.36 8.91 -2.32
C ALA A 122 -7.47 9.97 -2.33
N GLU A 123 -8.05 10.21 -1.17
CA GLU A 123 -9.01 11.29 -0.95
C GLU A 123 -8.37 12.45 -0.17
N ARG A 124 -7.42 12.13 0.72
CA ARG A 124 -6.63 13.11 1.47
C ARG A 124 -5.22 12.61 1.69
N GLU A 125 -4.25 13.52 1.65
CA GLU A 125 -2.84 13.26 1.94
C GLU A 125 -2.37 14.21 3.02
N PHE A 126 -1.80 13.67 4.10
CA PHE A 126 -1.24 14.45 5.20
C PHE A 126 0.26 14.16 5.28
N PHE A 127 1.08 15.21 5.14
CA PHE A 127 2.53 15.10 5.18
C PHE A 127 3.05 15.55 6.54
N PHE A 128 3.95 14.75 7.10
CA PHE A 128 4.67 15.13 8.30
C PHE A 128 6.17 15.13 8.03
N ASN A 129 6.78 16.30 8.15
CA ASN A 129 8.23 16.51 8.01
C ASN A 129 8.83 15.95 6.70
N LEU A 130 8.01 15.79 5.66
CA LEU A 130 8.45 15.42 4.32
C LEU A 130 8.57 16.67 3.47
N LYS A 131 9.77 16.87 2.89
CA LYS A 131 10.10 18.02 2.05
C LYS A 131 10.62 17.53 0.71
N ASP A 132 10.55 18.38 -0.31
CA ASP A 132 11.05 18.06 -1.65
C ASP A 132 12.53 17.64 -1.62
N GLU A 133 13.31 18.26 -0.73
CA GLU A 133 14.74 17.94 -0.56
C GLU A 133 15.02 16.55 0.01
N ASP A 134 14.01 15.87 0.56
CA ASP A 134 14.16 14.48 1.03
C ASP A 134 14.19 13.48 -0.14
N PHE A 135 13.94 13.94 -1.36
CA PHE A 135 13.85 13.12 -2.55
C PHE A 135 14.73 13.66 -3.66
N ASP A 136 15.02 12.81 -4.62
CA ASP A 136 15.80 13.13 -5.82
C ASP A 136 14.84 13.33 -6.99
N PHE A 137 14.14 14.45 -6.95
CA PHE A 137 13.20 14.82 -8.01
C PHE A 137 13.90 15.39 -9.25
#